data_e6661b17538b2097a4aced24815e4d8d
#
_entry.id   e6661b17538b2097a4aced24815e4d8d
#
_cell.length_a   1.000
_cell.length_b   1.000
_cell.length_c   1.000
_cell.angle_alpha   90.00
_cell.angle_beta   90.00
_cell.angle_gamma   90.00
#
_symmetry.space_group_name_H-M   'P 1'
#
loop_
_entity.id
_entity.type
_entity.pdbx_description
1 polymer ?
#
loop_
_entity_poly.entity_id
_entity_poly.type
_entity_poly.pdbx_seq_one_letter_code
_entity_poly.pdbx_strand_id
1 'polypeptide(L)'
;MSHAHKDEFERIKREYETVVSLLAAVAKKSQKAATGRHTQFVGLPIVDADLLQSAAATANDAYALLLMARSEGFMRAYIHSQNIPVGAEPKLSVLIDKCRKEFNKTNPKIPIRAGIAEEVHDLREQRNAYAHGYGSKVFPPVARMVTILGRFFDQLP
;
A
#
# COMPACT_ATOMS: atom_id res chain seq x y z
N MET A 1 14.46 13.61 7.61
CA MET A 1 14.57 12.18 7.23
C MET A 1 14.75 12.14 5.73
N SER A 2 15.89 11.67 5.25
CA SER A 2 16.15 11.56 3.81
C SER A 2 15.15 10.59 3.17
N HIS A 3 14.91 10.73 1.89
CA HIS A 3 13.93 10.05 1.02
C HIS A 3 13.69 8.52 1.20
N ALA A 4 14.06 7.95 2.34
CA ALA A 4 13.95 6.52 2.65
C ALA A 4 12.53 5.94 2.46
N HIS A 5 11.49 6.74 2.75
CA HIS A 5 10.11 6.32 2.50
C HIS A 5 9.80 6.22 0.99
N LYS A 6 10.35 7.13 0.18
CA LYS A 6 10.17 7.08 -1.29
C LYS A 6 10.76 5.82 -1.88
N ASP A 7 12.00 5.52 -1.53
CA ASP A 7 12.71 4.36 -2.03
C ASP A 7 11.99 3.07 -1.63
N GLU A 8 11.52 3.00 -0.38
CA GLU A 8 10.77 1.85 0.12
C GLU A 8 9.40 1.70 -0.56
N PHE A 9 8.64 2.79 -0.72
CA PHE A 9 7.33 2.73 -1.38
C PHE A 9 7.45 2.39 -2.88
N GLU A 10 8.43 2.95 -3.57
CA GLU A 10 8.70 2.61 -4.97
C GLU A 10 9.25 1.18 -5.12
N ARG A 11 10.00 0.65 -4.14
CA ARG A 11 10.40 -0.75 -4.11
C ARG A 11 9.18 -1.67 -4.00
N ILE A 12 8.29 -1.41 -3.04
CA ILE A 12 7.06 -2.18 -2.81
C ILE A 12 6.18 -2.15 -4.08
N LYS A 13 6.02 -0.98 -4.70
CA LYS A 13 5.26 -0.83 -5.94
C LYS A 13 5.85 -1.66 -7.08
N ARG A 14 7.17 -1.62 -7.28
CA ARG A 14 7.86 -2.42 -8.32
C ARG A 14 7.73 -3.92 -8.09
N GLU A 15 7.82 -4.37 -6.84
CA GLU A 15 7.59 -5.77 -6.49
C GLU A 15 6.16 -6.19 -6.84
N TYR A 16 5.16 -5.38 -6.46
CA TYR A 16 3.77 -5.61 -6.82
C TYR A 16 3.55 -5.68 -8.34
N GLU A 17 4.06 -4.70 -9.09
CA GLU A 17 3.97 -4.65 -10.56
C GLU A 17 4.60 -5.88 -11.20
N THR A 18 5.71 -6.37 -10.64
CA THR A 18 6.37 -7.60 -11.10
C THR A 18 5.47 -8.82 -10.90
N VAL A 19 4.87 -8.96 -9.69
CA VAL A 19 3.95 -10.08 -9.38
C VAL A 19 2.75 -10.06 -10.32
N VAL A 20 2.09 -8.91 -10.48
CA VAL A 20 0.92 -8.78 -11.36
C VAL A 20 1.27 -9.05 -12.83
N SER A 21 2.44 -8.60 -13.28
CA SER A 21 2.92 -8.88 -14.64
C SER A 21 3.19 -10.36 -14.87
N LEU A 22 3.73 -11.07 -13.89
CA LEU A 22 3.93 -12.52 -13.94
C LEU A 22 2.59 -13.26 -13.99
N LEU A 23 1.61 -12.88 -13.15
CA LEU A 23 0.27 -13.46 -13.17
C LEU A 23 -0.41 -13.25 -14.53
N ALA A 24 -0.31 -12.05 -15.10
CA ALA A 24 -0.84 -11.74 -16.42
C ALA A 24 -0.17 -12.55 -17.54
N ALA A 25 1.16 -12.75 -17.45
CA ALA A 25 1.90 -13.58 -18.40
C ALA A 25 1.48 -15.06 -18.34
N VAL A 26 1.26 -15.59 -17.11
CA VAL A 26 0.76 -16.95 -16.90
C VAL A 26 -0.66 -17.08 -17.46
N ALA A 27 -1.56 -16.12 -17.20
CA ALA A 27 -2.91 -16.08 -17.74
C ALA A 27 -2.91 -16.15 -19.28
N LYS A 28 -2.10 -15.31 -19.92
CA LYS A 28 -1.98 -15.27 -21.40
C LYS A 28 -1.45 -16.57 -21.97
N LYS A 29 -0.47 -17.21 -21.30
CA LYS A 29 0.07 -18.51 -21.72
C LYS A 29 -0.94 -19.64 -21.55
N SER A 30 -1.65 -19.69 -20.42
CA SER A 30 -2.70 -20.66 -20.13
C SER A 30 -3.83 -20.58 -21.16
N GLN A 31 -4.28 -19.37 -21.49
CA GLN A 31 -5.30 -19.16 -22.50
C GLN A 31 -4.88 -19.60 -23.91
N LYS A 32 -3.62 -19.39 -24.29
CA LYS A 32 -3.06 -19.89 -25.56
C LYS A 32 -2.97 -21.40 -25.60
N ALA A 33 -2.61 -22.05 -24.49
CA ALA A 33 -2.58 -23.50 -24.38
C ALA A 33 -3.99 -24.10 -24.50
N ALA A 34 -5.00 -23.50 -23.87
CA ALA A 34 -6.40 -23.94 -23.96
C ALA A 34 -6.98 -23.84 -25.38
N THR A 35 -6.51 -22.89 -26.21
CA THR A 35 -6.94 -22.74 -27.60
C THR A 35 -6.21 -23.65 -28.59
N GLY A 36 -5.37 -24.58 -28.12
CA GLY A 36 -4.66 -25.56 -28.97
C GLY A 36 -3.57 -24.98 -29.88
N ARG A 37 -3.23 -23.70 -29.75
CA ARG A 37 -2.27 -23.02 -30.63
C ARG A 37 -0.81 -23.20 -30.24
N HIS A 38 -0.51 -23.86 -29.10
CA HIS A 38 0.86 -24.17 -28.68
C HIS A 38 0.90 -25.51 -27.94
N THR A 39 1.50 -26.51 -28.58
CA THR A 39 1.72 -27.87 -28.04
C THR A 39 2.92 -27.96 -27.08
N GLN A 40 3.61 -26.87 -26.79
CA GLN A 40 4.87 -26.89 -26.01
C GLN A 40 4.72 -26.75 -24.48
N PHE A 41 3.49 -26.69 -23.96
CA PHE A 41 3.25 -26.63 -22.51
C PHE A 41 2.66 -27.95 -21.98
N VAL A 42 3.32 -29.05 -22.29
CA VAL A 42 3.01 -30.36 -21.67
C VAL A 42 3.48 -30.30 -20.21
N GLY A 43 2.51 -30.28 -19.27
CA GLY A 43 2.79 -30.42 -17.83
C GLY A 43 2.51 -29.19 -16.95
N LEU A 44 2.14 -28.02 -17.50
CA LEU A 44 1.60 -26.95 -16.68
C LEU A 44 0.08 -27.13 -16.55
N PRO A 45 -0.48 -27.07 -15.32
CA PRO A 45 -1.92 -27.09 -15.15
C PRO A 45 -2.55 -25.91 -15.91
N ILE A 46 -3.67 -26.13 -16.58
CA ILE A 46 -4.50 -25.04 -17.11
C ILE A 46 -4.94 -24.23 -15.90
N VAL A 47 -4.38 -23.04 -15.72
CA VAL A 47 -4.73 -22.17 -14.60
C VAL A 47 -6.00 -21.45 -14.98
N ASP A 48 -7.02 -21.60 -14.14
CA ASP A 48 -8.29 -20.93 -14.30
C ASP A 48 -8.13 -19.40 -14.29
N ALA A 49 -8.82 -18.71 -15.20
CA ALA A 49 -8.78 -17.25 -15.29
C ALA A 49 -9.29 -16.59 -14.00
N ASP A 50 -10.31 -17.18 -13.38
CA ASP A 50 -10.89 -16.70 -12.11
C ASP A 50 -9.88 -16.84 -10.95
N LEU A 51 -9.13 -17.93 -10.94
CA LEU A 51 -8.06 -18.13 -9.95
C LEU A 51 -6.94 -17.09 -10.11
N LEU A 52 -6.57 -16.76 -11.35
CA LEU A 52 -5.55 -15.74 -11.61
C LEU A 52 -6.02 -14.33 -11.24
N GLN A 53 -7.28 -14.03 -11.50
CA GLN A 53 -7.89 -12.76 -11.09
C GLN A 53 -7.96 -12.65 -9.57
N SER A 54 -8.35 -13.73 -8.89
CA SER A 54 -8.36 -13.81 -7.43
C SER A 54 -6.94 -13.65 -6.84
N ALA A 55 -5.93 -14.27 -7.45
CA ALA A 55 -4.55 -14.13 -7.03
C ALA A 55 -4.03 -12.69 -7.20
N ALA A 56 -4.41 -12.01 -8.29
CA ALA A 56 -4.04 -10.60 -8.50
C ALA A 56 -4.70 -9.67 -7.47
N ALA A 57 -5.97 -9.92 -7.13
CA ALA A 57 -6.67 -9.17 -6.08
C ALA A 57 -6.01 -9.40 -4.71
N THR A 58 -5.70 -10.66 -4.37
CA THR A 58 -4.98 -11.01 -3.13
C THR A 58 -3.60 -10.35 -3.06
N ALA A 59 -2.88 -10.29 -4.18
CA ALA A 59 -1.61 -9.58 -4.25
C ALA A 59 -1.79 -8.08 -3.97
N ASN A 60 -2.81 -7.43 -4.55
CA ASN A 60 -3.10 -6.02 -4.26
C ASN A 60 -3.31 -5.79 -2.76
N ASP A 61 -4.11 -6.62 -2.10
CA ASP A 61 -4.42 -6.49 -0.68
C ASP A 61 -3.16 -6.72 0.20
N ALA A 62 -2.35 -7.73 -0.12
CA ALA A 62 -1.12 -8.02 0.61
C ALA A 62 -0.12 -6.85 0.53
N TYR A 63 0.08 -6.29 -0.66
CA TYR A 63 0.98 -5.15 -0.84
C TYR A 63 0.40 -3.85 -0.26
N ALA A 64 -0.92 -3.68 -0.26
CA ALA A 64 -1.59 -2.59 0.43
C ALA A 64 -1.36 -2.65 1.95
N LEU A 65 -1.50 -3.82 2.56
CA LEU A 65 -1.19 -4.03 3.97
C LEU A 65 0.28 -3.77 4.30
N LEU A 66 1.20 -4.21 3.44
CA LEU A 66 2.62 -3.94 3.59
C LEU A 66 2.92 -2.44 3.56
N LEU A 67 2.34 -1.69 2.61
CA LEU A 67 2.46 -0.23 2.54
C LEU A 67 1.96 0.44 3.83
N MET A 68 0.81 0.01 4.34
CA MET A 68 0.26 0.55 5.59
C MET A 68 1.17 0.25 6.80
N ALA A 69 1.72 -0.97 6.90
CA ALA A 69 2.64 -1.34 7.98
C ALA A 69 3.94 -0.52 7.92
N ARG A 70 4.52 -0.32 6.73
CA ARG A 70 5.71 0.52 6.55
C ARG A 70 5.44 1.98 6.86
N SER A 71 4.28 2.49 6.44
CA SER A 71 3.85 3.85 6.77
C SER A 71 3.72 4.07 8.28
N GLU A 72 3.13 3.11 9.00
CA GLU A 72 3.07 3.16 10.46
C GLU A 72 4.47 3.20 11.07
N GLY A 73 5.41 2.39 10.58
CA GLY A 73 6.81 2.41 11.02
C GLY A 73 7.48 3.77 10.82
N PHE A 74 7.29 4.40 9.66
CA PHE A 74 7.82 5.75 9.37
C PHE A 74 7.20 6.82 10.28
N MET A 75 5.89 6.78 10.53
CA MET A 75 5.23 7.70 11.45
C MET A 75 5.78 7.57 12.87
N ARG A 76 5.98 6.34 13.37
CA ARG A 76 6.58 6.08 14.68
C ARG A 76 8.01 6.63 14.76
N ALA A 77 8.82 6.38 13.73
CA ALA A 77 10.18 6.89 13.66
C ALA A 77 10.22 8.43 13.66
N TYR A 78 9.34 9.08 12.90
CA TYR A 78 9.20 10.54 12.89
C TYR A 78 8.83 11.08 14.27
N ILE A 79 7.77 10.54 14.89
CA ILE A 79 7.31 10.94 16.22
C ILE A 79 8.43 10.79 17.26
N HIS A 80 9.14 9.68 17.22
CA HIS A 80 10.28 9.44 18.12
C HIS A 80 11.40 10.45 17.88
N SER A 81 11.77 10.71 16.63
CA SER A 81 12.85 11.67 16.29
C SER A 81 12.52 13.11 16.72
N GLN A 82 11.24 13.46 16.77
CA GLN A 82 10.77 14.77 17.21
C GLN A 82 10.45 14.84 18.73
N ASN A 83 10.71 13.76 19.49
CA ASN A 83 10.34 13.65 20.90
C ASN A 83 8.86 13.98 21.19
N ILE A 84 7.96 13.63 20.28
CA ILE A 84 6.52 13.91 20.42
C ILE A 84 5.93 12.90 21.42
N PRO A 85 5.26 13.37 22.49
CA PRO A 85 4.70 12.46 23.49
C PRO A 85 3.51 11.71 22.92
N VAL A 86 3.58 10.37 22.93
CA VAL A 86 2.52 9.43 22.59
C VAL A 86 2.47 8.32 23.62
N GLY A 87 1.31 7.65 23.76
CA GLY A 87 1.22 6.46 24.61
C GLY A 87 2.11 5.32 24.12
N ALA A 88 2.28 4.28 24.95
CA ALA A 88 3.15 3.14 24.63
C ALA A 88 2.77 2.44 23.33
N GLU A 89 1.47 2.31 23.05
CA GLU A 89 0.94 1.68 21.84
C GLU A 89 -0.09 2.61 21.14
N PRO A 90 0.36 3.68 20.48
CA PRO A 90 -0.55 4.61 19.84
C PRO A 90 -1.25 3.95 18.63
N LYS A 91 -2.57 4.16 18.52
CA LYS A 91 -3.33 3.75 17.33
C LYS A 91 -2.84 4.51 16.11
N LEU A 92 -2.96 3.90 14.92
CA LEU A 92 -2.53 4.52 13.67
C LEU A 92 -3.20 5.87 13.40
N SER A 93 -4.48 6.05 13.80
CA SER A 93 -5.15 7.36 13.73
C SER A 93 -4.42 8.44 14.52
N VAL A 94 -3.98 8.11 15.74
CA VAL A 94 -3.23 9.02 16.60
C VAL A 94 -1.88 9.39 15.99
N LEU A 95 -1.21 8.42 15.33
CA LEU A 95 0.05 8.68 14.64
C LEU A 95 -0.12 9.67 13.48
N ILE A 96 -1.14 9.47 12.64
CA ILE A 96 -1.46 10.37 11.52
C ILE A 96 -1.71 11.80 12.02
N ASP A 97 -2.59 11.94 13.02
CA ASP A 97 -2.94 13.25 13.57
C ASP A 97 -1.76 13.95 14.26
N LYS A 98 -0.94 13.20 14.98
CA LYS A 98 0.25 13.74 15.65
C LYS A 98 1.30 14.18 14.63
N CYS A 99 1.60 13.36 13.63
CA CYS A 99 2.53 13.74 12.55
C CYS A 99 2.08 15.04 11.88
N ARG A 100 0.80 15.13 11.49
CA ARG A 100 0.24 16.34 10.87
C ARG A 100 0.31 17.54 11.79
N LYS A 101 -0.15 17.41 13.05
CA LYS A 101 -0.22 18.51 14.00
C LYS A 101 1.16 19.09 14.30
N GLU A 102 2.13 18.25 14.58
CA GLU A 102 3.47 18.71 14.95
C GLU A 102 4.21 19.28 13.73
N PHE A 103 4.05 18.67 12.54
CA PHE A 103 4.60 19.25 11.32
C PHE A 103 4.02 20.64 11.05
N ASN A 104 2.69 20.80 11.11
CA ASN A 104 2.03 22.08 10.85
C ASN A 104 2.41 23.17 11.88
N LYS A 105 2.70 22.78 13.13
CA LYS A 105 3.19 23.67 14.15
C LYS A 105 4.58 24.22 13.85
N THR A 106 5.47 23.36 13.33
CA THR A 106 6.86 23.75 12.98
C THR A 106 6.98 24.36 11.59
N ASN A 107 6.01 24.08 10.69
CA ASN A 107 6.02 24.53 9.30
C ASN A 107 4.70 25.21 8.89
N PRO A 108 4.33 26.33 9.51
CA PRO A 108 3.03 26.98 9.30
C PRO A 108 2.85 27.52 7.86
N LYS A 109 3.92 27.77 7.13
CA LYS A 109 3.87 28.27 5.73
C LYS A 109 3.55 27.17 4.71
N ILE A 110 3.84 25.92 5.02
CA ILE A 110 3.63 24.75 4.13
C ILE A 110 2.95 23.60 4.90
N PRO A 111 1.74 23.82 5.44
CA PRO A 111 1.11 22.82 6.29
C PRO A 111 0.66 21.60 5.50
N ILE A 112 0.68 20.44 6.13
CA ILE A 112 -0.02 19.25 5.61
C ILE A 112 -1.52 19.58 5.57
N ARG A 113 -2.08 19.60 4.37
CA ARG A 113 -3.49 19.90 4.15
C ARG A 113 -4.38 18.84 4.78
N ALA A 114 -5.55 19.24 5.27
CA ALA A 114 -6.53 18.33 5.88
C ALA A 114 -6.87 17.16 4.96
N GLY A 115 -7.18 17.42 3.69
CA GLY A 115 -7.53 16.39 2.72
C GLY A 115 -6.45 15.33 2.49
N ILE A 116 -5.16 15.67 2.61
CA ILE A 116 -4.07 14.67 2.49
C ILE A 116 -4.10 13.72 3.70
N ALA A 117 -4.30 14.24 4.91
CA ALA A 117 -4.41 13.42 6.10
C ALA A 117 -5.71 12.57 6.09
N GLU A 118 -6.81 13.11 5.59
CA GLU A 118 -8.08 12.40 5.40
C GLU A 118 -7.92 11.20 4.45
N GLU A 119 -7.23 11.36 3.32
CA GLU A 119 -6.93 10.24 2.43
C GLU A 119 -6.14 9.11 3.14
N VAL A 120 -5.20 9.45 4.03
CA VAL A 120 -4.46 8.45 4.83
C VAL A 120 -5.35 7.81 5.89
N HIS A 121 -6.29 8.56 6.49
CA HIS A 121 -7.31 8.00 7.40
C HIS A 121 -8.24 7.03 6.67
N ASP A 122 -8.64 7.32 5.43
CA ASP A 122 -9.46 6.43 4.60
C ASP A 122 -8.73 5.09 4.34
N LEU A 123 -7.42 5.14 4.03
CA LEU A 123 -6.60 3.92 3.90
C LEU A 123 -6.54 3.12 5.22
N ARG A 124 -6.43 3.81 6.36
CA ARG A 124 -6.47 3.16 7.68
C ARG A 124 -7.81 2.47 7.92
N GLU A 125 -8.93 3.11 7.56
CA GLU A 125 -10.25 2.52 7.71
C GLU A 125 -10.45 1.29 6.82
N GLN A 126 -9.94 1.32 5.58
CA GLN A 126 -9.94 0.17 4.70
C GLN A 126 -9.12 -1.00 5.28
N ARG A 127 -7.90 -0.70 5.83
CA ARG A 127 -7.09 -1.71 6.54
C ARG A 127 -7.86 -2.33 7.71
N ASN A 128 -8.53 -1.51 8.53
CA ASN A 128 -9.29 -2.00 9.67
C ASN A 128 -10.49 -2.83 9.23
N ALA A 129 -11.23 -2.41 8.21
CA ALA A 129 -12.34 -3.18 7.65
C ALA A 129 -11.88 -4.55 7.12
N TYR A 130 -10.73 -4.58 6.43
CA TYR A 130 -10.13 -5.82 5.95
C TYR A 130 -9.75 -6.76 7.11
N ALA A 131 -9.07 -6.23 8.13
CA ALA A 131 -8.63 -7.01 9.29
C ALA A 131 -9.78 -7.60 10.11
N HIS A 132 -10.94 -6.95 10.12
CA HIS A 132 -12.12 -7.40 10.85
C HIS A 132 -13.14 -8.18 9.99
N GLY A 133 -12.83 -8.43 8.72
CA GLY A 133 -13.71 -9.16 7.81
C GLY A 133 -15.01 -8.42 7.46
N TYR A 134 -15.07 -7.10 7.67
CA TYR A 134 -16.20 -6.27 7.26
C TYR A 134 -16.17 -6.02 5.74
N GLY A 135 -16.63 -6.98 5.02
CA GLY A 135 -16.40 -7.31 3.63
C GLY A 135 -16.97 -6.40 2.56
N SER A 136 -16.69 -5.10 2.49
CA SER A 136 -16.95 -4.35 1.25
C SER A 136 -15.93 -3.26 0.92
N LYS A 137 -14.96 -2.99 1.77
CA LYS A 137 -13.93 -2.00 1.49
C LYS A 137 -12.72 -2.67 0.84
N VAL A 138 -12.60 -2.51 -0.46
CA VAL A 138 -11.46 -2.96 -1.25
C VAL A 138 -10.36 -1.89 -1.15
N PHE A 139 -9.11 -2.31 -0.99
CA PHE A 139 -7.99 -1.37 -1.07
C PHE A 139 -7.91 -0.74 -2.48
N PRO A 140 -7.55 0.54 -2.58
CA PRO A 140 -7.23 1.11 -3.87
C PRO A 140 -6.00 0.43 -4.47
N PRO A 141 -5.78 0.55 -5.79
CA PRO A 141 -4.57 0.02 -6.42
C PRO A 141 -3.30 0.50 -5.69
N VAL A 142 -2.31 -0.39 -5.56
CA VAL A 142 -1.03 -0.10 -4.87
C VAL A 142 -0.38 1.20 -5.37
N ALA A 143 -0.39 1.47 -6.67
CA ALA A 143 0.13 2.71 -7.24
C ALA A 143 -0.56 3.96 -6.68
N ARG A 144 -1.88 3.92 -6.48
CA ARG A 144 -2.63 5.03 -5.87
C ARG A 144 -2.28 5.18 -4.38
N MET A 145 -2.11 4.08 -3.65
CA MET A 145 -1.68 4.14 -2.26
C MET A 145 -0.29 4.75 -2.10
N VAL A 146 0.66 4.38 -2.96
CA VAL A 146 2.00 4.99 -3.00
C VAL A 146 1.91 6.50 -3.23
N THR A 147 1.02 6.96 -4.12
CA THR A 147 0.80 8.39 -4.37
C THR A 147 0.23 9.10 -3.14
N ILE A 148 -0.79 8.52 -2.47
CA ILE A 148 -1.41 9.11 -1.28
C ILE A 148 -0.39 9.22 -0.14
N LEU A 149 0.28 8.11 0.18
CA LEU A 149 1.26 8.03 1.25
C LEU A 149 2.49 8.91 0.93
N GLY A 150 2.95 8.91 -0.33
CA GLY A 150 4.05 9.77 -0.78
C GLY A 150 3.75 11.24 -0.51
N ARG A 151 2.57 11.74 -0.90
CA ARG A 151 2.16 13.13 -0.63
C ARG A 151 2.13 13.49 0.86
N PHE A 152 1.78 12.54 1.72
CA PHE A 152 1.80 12.75 3.16
C PHE A 152 3.23 12.81 3.70
N PHE A 153 4.08 11.85 3.32
CA PHE A 153 5.44 11.73 3.83
C PHE A 153 6.42 12.72 3.21
N ASP A 154 6.19 13.17 1.97
CA ASP A 154 7.02 14.20 1.32
C ASP A 154 6.97 15.55 2.03
N GLN A 155 5.98 15.75 2.87
CA GLN A 155 5.84 16.95 3.69
C GLN A 155 6.49 16.80 5.07
N LEU A 156 6.80 15.56 5.50
CA LEU A 156 7.54 15.33 6.74
C LEU A 156 9.05 15.46 6.49
N PRO A 157 9.81 16.17 7.34
CA PRO A 157 11.24 16.38 7.17
C PRO A 157 12.08 15.09 7.35
#